data_d99f005794cf9170c552887b589fa29c
#
_entry.id   d99f005794cf9170c552887b589fa29c
#
_cell.length_a   1.000
_cell.length_b   1.000
_cell.length_c   1.000
_cell.angle_alpha   90.00
_cell.angle_beta   90.00
_cell.angle_gamma   90.00
#
_symmetry.space_group_name_H-M   'P 1'
#
loop_
_entity.id
_entity.type
_entity.pdbx_description
1 polymer ?
#
loop_
_entity_poly.entity_id
_entity_poly.type
_entity_poly.pdbx_seq_one_letter_code
_entity_poly.pdbx_strand_id
1 'polypeptide(L)'
;MHEEYQQLYRAAQSNATDLLAEARILFEKGRYARAFFLAFTSLEEIAKSQFAADVCTGFITEKEFLESSRRRPNKRGRMVWATEEARRYLDMDAQHPDINSCANALYASLKGKTIHNPSEAMTKEDAQGIIRTVEVALDSITTNDFMGYAIGSKGFI
;
A
#
# COMPACT_ATOMS: atom_id res chain seq x y z
N MET A 1 15.21 -0.86 -22.46
CA MET A 1 13.72 -0.87 -22.34
C MET A 1 13.40 -1.70 -21.12
N HIS A 2 12.63 -1.19 -20.16
CA HIS A 2 12.45 -1.79 -18.84
C HIS A 2 11.20 -2.70 -18.81
N GLU A 3 11.18 -3.73 -19.65
CA GLU A 3 10.01 -4.61 -19.78
C GLU A 3 9.70 -5.36 -18.48
N GLU A 4 10.71 -5.81 -17.76
CA GLU A 4 10.53 -6.47 -16.46
C GLU A 4 9.88 -5.53 -15.43
N TYR A 5 10.20 -4.24 -15.44
CA TYR A 5 9.62 -3.27 -14.52
C TYR A 5 8.18 -2.90 -14.90
N GLN A 6 7.84 -2.91 -16.20
CA GLN A 6 6.44 -2.80 -16.62
C GLN A 6 5.62 -4.02 -16.19
N GLN A 7 6.18 -5.23 -16.31
CA GLN A 7 5.54 -6.45 -15.82
C GLN A 7 5.38 -6.42 -14.30
N LEU A 8 6.41 -5.98 -13.55
CA LEU A 8 6.34 -5.81 -12.11
C LEU A 8 5.29 -4.78 -11.69
N TYR A 9 5.20 -3.65 -12.39
CA TYR A 9 4.17 -2.64 -12.18
C TYR A 9 2.76 -3.25 -12.24
N ARG A 10 2.46 -4.01 -13.31
CA ARG A 10 1.15 -4.65 -13.48
C ARG A 10 0.90 -5.76 -12.48
N ALA A 11 1.89 -6.58 -12.21
CA ALA A 11 1.78 -7.67 -11.23
C ALA A 11 1.52 -7.14 -9.81
N ALA A 12 2.20 -6.07 -9.42
CA ALA A 12 2.01 -5.44 -8.11
C ALA A 12 0.61 -4.80 -7.99
N GLN A 13 0.08 -4.18 -9.05
CA GLN A 13 -1.29 -3.66 -9.05
C GLN A 13 -2.33 -4.79 -8.95
N SER A 14 -2.15 -5.87 -9.69
CA SER A 14 -3.03 -7.03 -9.61
C SER A 14 -3.04 -7.61 -8.20
N ASN A 15 -1.86 -7.81 -7.60
CA ASN A 15 -1.74 -8.31 -6.24
C ASN A 15 -2.36 -7.35 -5.21
N ALA A 16 -2.20 -6.04 -5.39
CA ALA A 16 -2.84 -5.05 -4.53
C ALA A 16 -4.37 -5.13 -4.57
N THR A 17 -4.93 -5.35 -5.76
CA THR A 17 -6.37 -5.51 -5.95
C THR A 17 -6.89 -6.76 -5.26
N ASP A 18 -6.19 -7.90 -5.38
CA ASP A 18 -6.56 -9.16 -4.75
C ASP A 18 -6.50 -9.05 -3.21
N LEU A 19 -5.40 -8.47 -2.67
CA LEU A 19 -5.26 -8.22 -1.24
C LEU A 19 -6.36 -7.31 -0.68
N LEU A 20 -6.78 -6.30 -1.42
CA LEU A 20 -7.88 -5.44 -1.03
C LEU A 20 -9.21 -6.19 -1.00
N ALA A 21 -9.47 -7.04 -2.00
CA ALA A 21 -10.67 -7.86 -2.04
C ALA A 21 -10.74 -8.82 -0.83
N GLU A 22 -9.62 -9.48 -0.50
CA GLU A 22 -9.52 -10.33 0.67
C GLU A 22 -9.70 -9.55 1.98
N ALA A 23 -9.13 -8.33 2.07
CA ALA A 23 -9.31 -7.46 3.23
C ALA A 23 -10.79 -7.13 3.47
N ARG A 24 -11.55 -6.84 2.41
CA ARG A 24 -13.00 -6.60 2.50
C ARG A 24 -13.77 -7.81 3.03
N ILE A 25 -13.46 -9.00 2.53
CA ILE A 25 -14.08 -10.26 3.00
C ILE A 25 -13.84 -10.44 4.50
N LEU A 26 -12.61 -10.22 4.96
CA LEU A 26 -12.28 -10.34 6.37
C LEU A 26 -12.92 -9.24 7.23
N PHE A 27 -13.03 -8.02 6.70
CA PHE A 27 -13.72 -6.91 7.36
C PHE A 27 -15.21 -7.24 7.59
N GLU A 28 -15.90 -7.75 6.58
CA GLU A 28 -17.31 -8.18 6.69
C GLU A 28 -17.52 -9.28 7.72
N LYS A 29 -16.51 -10.13 7.92
CA LYS A 29 -16.50 -11.19 8.94
C LYS A 29 -16.05 -10.69 10.33
N GLY A 30 -15.88 -9.39 10.53
CA GLY A 30 -15.42 -8.81 11.80
C GLY A 30 -13.96 -9.11 12.16
N ARG A 31 -13.14 -9.53 11.18
CA ARG A 31 -11.73 -9.84 11.37
C ARG A 31 -10.85 -8.61 11.12
N TYR A 32 -11.08 -7.54 11.89
CA TYR A 32 -10.55 -6.20 11.63
C TYR A 32 -9.02 -6.14 11.61
N ALA A 33 -8.33 -6.81 12.52
CA ALA A 33 -6.86 -6.85 12.54
C ALA A 33 -6.28 -7.49 11.25
N ARG A 34 -6.89 -8.58 10.78
CA ARG A 34 -6.46 -9.24 9.54
C ARG A 34 -6.82 -8.41 8.31
N ALA A 35 -8.00 -7.81 8.29
CA ALA A 35 -8.42 -6.90 7.23
C ALA A 35 -7.46 -5.69 7.14
N PHE A 36 -7.09 -5.10 8.27
CA PHE A 36 -6.09 -4.02 8.33
C PHE A 36 -4.75 -4.47 7.74
N PHE A 37 -4.24 -5.64 8.15
CA PHE A 37 -2.96 -6.16 7.67
C PHE A 37 -2.95 -6.35 6.15
N LEU A 38 -3.99 -6.96 5.58
CA LEU A 38 -4.07 -7.18 4.13
C LEU A 38 -4.21 -5.86 3.36
N ALA A 39 -5.02 -4.92 3.85
CA ALA A 39 -5.13 -3.61 3.23
C ALA A 39 -3.80 -2.84 3.30
N PHE A 40 -3.08 -2.90 4.43
CA PHE A 40 -1.75 -2.32 4.55
C PHE A 40 -0.76 -2.96 3.55
N THR A 41 -0.78 -4.28 3.40
CA THR A 41 0.06 -4.99 2.43
C THR A 41 -0.31 -4.61 1.00
N SER A 42 -1.60 -4.42 0.71
CA SER A 42 -2.07 -3.88 -0.58
C SER A 42 -1.45 -2.49 -0.85
N LEU A 43 -1.40 -1.60 0.14
CA LEU A 43 -0.75 -0.29 -0.01
C LEU A 43 0.76 -0.42 -0.27
N GLU A 44 1.44 -1.41 0.31
CA GLU A 44 2.85 -1.70 -0.01
C GLU A 44 3.03 -2.18 -1.46
N GLU A 45 2.10 -2.96 -2.00
CA GLU A 45 2.12 -3.38 -3.41
C GLU A 45 1.87 -2.20 -4.36
N ILE A 46 0.93 -1.30 -4.02
CA ILE A 46 0.74 -0.03 -4.76
C ILE A 46 2.06 0.77 -4.79
N ALA A 47 2.71 0.93 -3.65
CA ALA A 47 3.99 1.62 -3.56
C ALA A 47 5.07 0.95 -4.44
N LYS A 48 5.12 -0.38 -4.47
CA LYS A 48 6.02 -1.14 -5.33
C LYS A 48 5.74 -0.90 -6.81
N SER A 49 4.48 -0.87 -7.21
CA SER A 49 4.10 -0.56 -8.60
C SER A 49 4.61 0.82 -9.02
N GLN A 50 4.48 1.83 -8.16
CA GLN A 50 4.96 3.17 -8.45
C GLN A 50 6.49 3.25 -8.56
N PHE A 51 7.23 2.50 -7.75
CA PHE A 51 8.68 2.39 -7.89
C PHE A 51 9.07 1.74 -9.22
N ALA A 52 8.36 0.69 -9.63
CA ALA A 52 8.62 0.04 -10.91
C ALA A 52 8.33 1.00 -12.09
N ALA A 53 7.25 1.77 -12.02
CA ALA A 53 6.93 2.81 -12.98
C ALA A 53 8.01 3.89 -13.03
N ASP A 54 8.55 4.32 -11.91
CA ASP A 54 9.63 5.32 -11.85
C ASP A 54 10.92 4.84 -12.55
N VAL A 55 11.21 3.53 -12.54
CA VAL A 55 12.30 2.96 -13.35
C VAL A 55 11.99 3.08 -14.84
N CYS A 56 10.75 2.71 -15.25
CA CYS A 56 10.33 2.79 -16.65
C CYS A 56 10.40 4.22 -17.18
N THR A 57 10.16 5.20 -16.33
CA THR A 57 10.17 6.62 -16.65
C THR A 57 11.56 7.25 -16.57
N GLY A 58 12.55 6.49 -16.13
CA GLY A 58 13.90 7.01 -15.92
C GLY A 58 14.02 7.97 -14.74
N PHE A 59 12.98 8.07 -13.88
CA PHE A 59 13.01 8.91 -12.69
C PHE A 59 13.94 8.37 -11.61
N ILE A 60 14.03 7.03 -11.50
CA ILE A 60 15.04 6.33 -10.70
C ILE A 60 15.75 5.28 -11.54
N THR A 61 16.96 4.94 -11.13
CA THR A 61 17.73 3.84 -11.74
C THR A 61 17.32 2.49 -11.17
N GLU A 62 17.59 1.41 -11.89
CA GLU A 62 17.41 0.04 -11.38
C GLU A 62 18.16 -0.21 -10.07
N LYS A 63 19.36 0.37 -9.93
CA LYS A 63 20.15 0.27 -8.71
C LYS A 63 19.40 0.92 -7.52
N GLU A 64 18.87 2.10 -7.70
CA GLU A 64 18.07 2.79 -6.68
C GLU A 64 16.79 2.02 -6.34
N PHE A 65 16.14 1.40 -7.33
CA PHE A 65 15.00 0.51 -7.09
C PHE A 65 15.41 -0.67 -6.19
N LEU A 66 16.48 -1.39 -6.52
CA LEU A 66 16.94 -2.54 -5.75
C LEU A 66 17.37 -2.16 -4.33
N GLU A 67 18.04 -1.04 -4.16
CA GLU A 67 18.42 -0.52 -2.85
C GLU A 67 17.19 -0.11 -2.02
N SER A 68 16.20 0.53 -2.64
CA SER A 68 14.98 0.96 -1.98
C SER A 68 14.08 -0.22 -1.59
N SER A 69 14.07 -1.28 -2.40
CA SER A 69 13.30 -2.51 -2.11
C SER A 69 13.84 -3.26 -0.89
N ARG A 70 15.12 -3.10 -0.57
CA ARG A 70 15.78 -3.72 0.60
C ARG A 70 15.61 -2.91 1.88
N ARG A 71 15.32 -1.60 1.79
CA ARG A 71 15.26 -0.69 2.94
C ARG A 71 13.82 -0.26 3.21
N ARG A 72 13.27 -0.61 4.37
CA ARG A 72 11.93 -0.21 4.83
C ARG A 72 11.63 1.29 4.75
N PRO A 73 12.58 2.24 5.02
CA PRO A 73 12.30 3.68 4.92
C PRO A 73 11.88 4.17 3.54
N ASN A 74 12.38 3.54 2.47
CA ASN A 74 12.06 3.97 1.11
C ASN A 74 10.68 3.49 0.65
N LYS A 75 10.23 2.31 1.11
CA LYS A 75 8.84 1.87 0.94
C LYS A 75 7.87 2.86 1.58
N ARG A 76 8.22 3.41 2.74
CA ARG A 76 7.40 4.39 3.46
C ARG A 76 7.15 5.66 2.64
N GLY A 77 8.15 6.17 1.93
CA GLY A 77 7.99 7.36 1.07
C GLY A 77 6.94 7.16 -0.03
N ARG A 78 6.86 5.96 -0.61
CA ARG A 78 5.86 5.64 -1.64
C ARG A 78 4.48 5.38 -1.06
N MET A 79 4.42 4.78 0.12
CA MET A 79 3.16 4.65 0.86
C MET A 79 2.60 6.01 1.23
N VAL A 80 3.45 6.96 1.63
CA VAL A 80 3.07 8.35 1.88
C VAL A 80 2.47 8.96 0.61
N TRP A 81 3.12 8.79 -0.54
CA TRP A 81 2.58 9.30 -1.80
C TRP A 81 1.20 8.71 -2.13
N ALA A 82 1.04 7.39 -2.06
CA ALA A 82 -0.24 6.72 -2.31
C ALA A 82 -1.33 7.21 -1.35
N THR A 83 -0.98 7.45 -0.08
CA THR A 83 -1.89 8.00 0.92
C THR A 83 -2.24 9.46 0.65
N GLU A 84 -1.31 10.28 0.18
CA GLU A 84 -1.55 11.69 -0.18
C GLU A 84 -2.47 11.80 -1.39
N GLU A 85 -2.33 10.94 -2.40
CA GLU A 85 -3.27 10.87 -3.51
C GLU A 85 -4.67 10.50 -3.00
N ALA A 86 -4.79 9.51 -2.13
CA ALA A 86 -6.06 9.15 -1.51
C ALA A 86 -6.68 10.33 -0.74
N ARG A 87 -5.88 11.11 -0.01
CA ARG A 87 -6.35 12.32 0.70
C ARG A 87 -6.96 13.35 -0.24
N ARG A 88 -6.34 13.62 -1.38
CA ARG A 88 -6.84 14.60 -2.36
C ARG A 88 -8.25 14.26 -2.83
N TYR A 89 -8.53 12.98 -3.04
CA TYR A 89 -9.83 12.52 -3.51
C TYR A 89 -10.89 12.42 -2.41
N LEU A 90 -10.47 12.11 -1.19
CA LEU A 90 -11.39 11.87 -0.07
C LEU A 90 -11.65 13.09 0.80
N ASP A 91 -10.89 14.19 0.60
CA ASP A 91 -10.90 15.36 1.50
C ASP A 91 -10.76 14.95 2.99
N MET A 92 -9.94 13.93 3.23
CA MET A 92 -9.74 13.33 4.54
C MET A 92 -8.39 13.71 5.13
N ASP A 93 -8.36 13.89 6.43
CA ASP A 93 -7.14 13.90 7.23
C ASP A 93 -6.65 12.45 7.42
N ALA A 94 -6.17 11.84 6.34
CA ALA A 94 -5.63 10.51 6.40
C ALA A 94 -4.33 10.52 7.22
N GLN A 95 -4.35 9.85 8.37
CA GLN A 95 -3.12 9.54 9.07
C GLN A 95 -2.35 8.50 8.26
N HIS A 96 -1.05 8.76 8.06
CA HIS A 96 -0.19 7.78 7.40
C HIS A 96 -0.14 6.50 8.22
N PRO A 97 -0.47 5.34 7.63
CA PRO A 97 -0.38 4.09 8.37
C PRO A 97 1.06 3.85 8.80
N ASP A 98 1.26 3.67 10.09
CA ASP A 98 2.57 3.37 10.64
C ASP A 98 2.92 1.89 10.37
N ILE A 99 4.18 1.63 9.98
CA ILE A 99 4.71 0.27 9.81
C ILE A 99 4.54 -0.57 11.08
N ASN A 100 4.63 0.07 12.26
CA ASN A 100 4.38 -0.60 13.53
C ASN A 100 2.92 -1.05 13.68
N SER A 101 1.97 -0.34 13.10
CA SER A 101 0.56 -0.74 13.09
C SER A 101 0.34 -2.03 12.32
N CYS A 102 1.05 -2.25 11.22
CA CYS A 102 1.00 -3.51 10.47
C CYS A 102 1.49 -4.71 11.32
N ALA A 103 2.62 -4.56 12.01
CA ALA A 103 3.12 -5.59 12.91
C ALA A 103 2.15 -5.86 14.07
N ASN A 104 1.56 -4.82 14.65
CA ASN A 104 0.57 -4.92 15.73
C ASN A 104 -0.72 -5.61 15.26
N ALA A 105 -1.09 -5.46 13.99
CA ALA A 105 -2.27 -6.12 13.42
C ALA A 105 -2.06 -7.62 13.16
N LEU A 106 -0.80 -8.07 13.05
CA LEU A 106 -0.48 -9.45 12.69
C LEU A 106 -0.01 -10.30 13.87
N TYR A 107 0.84 -9.75 14.73
CA TYR A 107 1.56 -10.52 15.75
C TYR A 107 1.10 -10.20 17.17
N ALA A 108 0.84 -11.25 17.94
CA ALA A 108 0.78 -11.12 19.40
C ALA A 108 2.19 -10.83 19.93
N SER A 109 2.30 -9.95 20.90
CA SER A 109 3.59 -9.57 21.47
C SER A 109 3.48 -9.23 22.96
N LEU A 110 4.62 -9.33 23.64
CA LEU A 110 4.75 -8.90 25.04
C LEU A 110 5.47 -7.55 25.06
N LYS A 111 4.80 -6.52 25.54
CA LYS A 111 5.36 -5.18 25.75
C LYS A 111 5.44 -4.90 27.26
N GLY A 112 6.64 -5.02 27.82
CA GLY A 112 6.82 -4.97 29.26
C GLY A 112 6.09 -6.14 29.95
N LYS A 113 5.05 -5.85 30.76
CA LYS A 113 4.19 -6.85 31.41
C LYS A 113 2.82 -7.02 30.74
N THR A 114 2.57 -6.31 29.62
CA THR A 114 1.28 -6.31 28.93
C THR A 114 1.36 -7.16 27.68
N ILE A 115 0.41 -8.08 27.54
CA ILE A 115 0.23 -8.87 26.32
C ILE A 115 -0.56 -8.03 25.32
N HIS A 116 0.00 -7.88 24.12
CA HIS A 116 -0.66 -7.28 22.99
C HIS A 116 -1.32 -8.37 22.15
N ASN A 117 -2.62 -8.27 21.94
CA ASN A 117 -3.41 -9.14 21.08
C ASN A 117 -3.87 -8.35 19.84
N PRO A 118 -3.53 -8.77 18.62
CA PRO A 118 -3.94 -8.06 17.40
C PRO A 118 -5.44 -7.82 17.29
N SER A 119 -6.27 -8.79 17.71
CA SER A 119 -7.72 -8.67 17.63
C SER A 119 -8.32 -7.60 18.55
N GLU A 120 -7.60 -7.20 19.58
CA GLU A 120 -7.99 -6.16 20.54
C GLU A 120 -7.40 -4.79 20.18
N ALA A 121 -6.30 -4.79 19.41
CA ALA A 121 -5.55 -3.59 19.06
C ALA A 121 -6.07 -2.85 17.85
N MET A 122 -6.77 -3.54 16.94
CA MET A 122 -7.30 -2.96 15.71
C MET A 122 -8.81 -2.85 15.80
N THR A 123 -9.31 -1.63 15.69
CA THR A 123 -10.75 -1.34 15.70
C THR A 123 -11.35 -1.53 14.29
N LYS A 124 -12.67 -1.52 14.24
CA LYS A 124 -13.40 -1.51 12.97
C LYS A 124 -13.06 -0.27 12.15
N GLU A 125 -12.96 0.87 12.81
CA GLU A 125 -12.65 2.18 12.23
C GLU A 125 -11.24 2.21 11.64
N ASP A 126 -10.25 1.62 12.31
CA ASP A 126 -8.88 1.48 11.79
C ASP A 126 -8.85 0.68 10.50
N ALA A 127 -9.51 -0.49 10.49
CA ALA A 127 -9.58 -1.34 9.32
C ALA A 127 -10.35 -0.69 8.17
N GLN A 128 -11.44 -0.01 8.45
CA GLN A 128 -12.23 0.72 7.46
C GLN A 128 -11.44 1.88 6.85
N GLY A 129 -10.69 2.60 7.67
CA GLY A 129 -9.87 3.74 7.23
C GLY A 129 -8.79 3.31 6.24
N ILE A 130 -8.03 2.25 6.55
CA ILE A 130 -6.99 1.77 5.63
C ILE A 130 -7.58 1.17 4.35
N ILE A 131 -8.67 0.40 4.42
CA ILE A 131 -9.35 -0.15 3.25
C ILE A 131 -9.75 0.99 2.31
N ARG A 132 -10.40 2.03 2.84
CA ARG A 132 -10.83 3.18 2.05
C ARG A 132 -9.66 3.94 1.41
N THR A 133 -8.56 4.10 2.14
CA THR A 133 -7.32 4.70 1.61
C THR A 133 -6.78 3.92 0.42
N VAL A 134 -6.75 2.59 0.51
CA VAL A 134 -6.28 1.71 -0.57
C VAL A 134 -7.21 1.74 -1.77
N GLU A 135 -8.53 1.74 -1.55
CA GLU A 135 -9.54 1.87 -2.62
C GLU A 135 -9.28 3.10 -3.48
N VAL A 136 -9.11 4.25 -2.83
CA VAL A 136 -8.88 5.52 -3.54
C VAL A 136 -7.52 5.53 -4.23
N ALA A 137 -6.48 5.00 -3.60
CA ALA A 137 -5.15 4.92 -4.21
C ALA A 137 -5.15 4.04 -5.46
N LEU A 138 -5.80 2.87 -5.42
CA LEU A 138 -5.94 1.98 -6.58
C LEU A 138 -6.77 2.62 -7.70
N ASP A 139 -7.90 3.25 -7.36
CA ASP A 139 -8.76 3.92 -8.33
C ASP A 139 -8.02 5.05 -9.04
N SER A 140 -7.28 5.86 -8.30
CA SER A 140 -6.44 6.94 -8.85
C SER A 140 -5.40 6.41 -9.84
N ILE A 141 -4.69 5.35 -9.50
CA ILE A 141 -3.67 4.75 -10.36
C ILE A 141 -4.31 4.13 -11.61
N THR A 142 -5.38 3.36 -11.44
CA THR A 142 -6.08 2.69 -12.54
C THR A 142 -6.68 3.70 -13.50
N THR A 143 -7.28 4.77 -13.00
CA THR A 143 -7.87 5.83 -13.83
C THR A 143 -6.80 6.55 -14.66
N ASN A 144 -5.62 6.77 -14.09
CA ASN A 144 -4.53 7.44 -14.79
C ASN A 144 -3.74 6.52 -15.75
N ASP A 145 -3.83 5.21 -15.60
CA ASP A 145 -3.16 4.21 -16.50
C ASP A 145 -4.08 3.75 -17.66
N PHE A 146 -5.01 4.57 -18.11
CA PHE A 146 -5.99 4.17 -19.13
C PHE A 146 -5.37 3.87 -20.50
N MET A 147 -4.18 4.39 -20.80
CA MET A 147 -3.45 4.13 -22.04
C MET A 147 -2.51 2.93 -21.95
N GLY A 148 -2.42 2.27 -20.78
CA GLY A 148 -1.51 1.15 -20.55
C GLY A 148 -0.05 1.56 -20.37
N TYR A 149 0.22 2.82 -20.12
CA TYR A 149 1.56 3.32 -19.78
C TYR A 149 1.82 3.19 -18.27
N ALA A 150 3.08 2.91 -17.94
CA ALA A 150 3.49 2.93 -16.53
C ALA A 150 3.42 4.36 -15.98
N ILE A 151 2.86 4.51 -14.79
CA ILE A 151 2.74 5.79 -14.10
C ILE A 151 3.65 5.78 -12.89
N GLY A 152 4.61 6.68 -12.87
CA GLY A 152 5.48 6.88 -11.71
C GLY A 152 4.95 7.93 -10.76
N SER A 153 5.69 8.18 -9.69
CA SER A 153 5.35 9.18 -8.66
C SER A 153 5.30 10.63 -9.18
N LYS A 154 5.78 10.87 -10.39
CA LYS A 154 5.78 12.19 -11.05
C LYS A 154 4.73 12.32 -12.16
N GLY A 155 3.84 11.35 -12.27
CA GLY A 155 2.81 11.33 -13.30
C GLY A 155 3.22 10.62 -14.58
N PHE A 156 2.47 10.87 -15.65
CA PHE A 156 2.75 10.29 -16.96
C PHE A 156 4.08 10.79 -17.56
N ILE A 157 4.64 9.95 -18.39
CA ILE A 157 5.68 10.33 -19.33
C ILE A 157 5.02 10.50 -20.69
#